data_bba1462cd0aeaf81e5e1e603dd790957
#
_entry.id   bba1462cd0aeaf81e5e1e603dd790957
#
_cell.length_a   1.000
_cell.length_b   1.000
_cell.length_c   1.000
_cell.angle_alpha   90.00
_cell.angle_beta   90.00
_cell.angle_gamma   90.00
#
_symmetry.space_group_name_H-M   'P 1'
#
loop_
_entity.id
_entity.type
_entity.pdbx_description
1 polymer ?
#
loop_
_entity_poly.entity_id
_entity_poly.type
_entity_poly.pdbx_seq_one_letter_code
_entity_poly.pdbx_strand_id
1 'polypeptide(L)'
;MSRMNEGTTARILLVDDHPMMRRGLRDLLELESDLEVVGEAGNGEDAIHLAQQTEPDLILMDLNMPGIDGLETTRRMRDADIDARIVMFTVSDEQSHVLEALRNGADGYLLKDMDAE
;
A
#
# COMPACT_ATOMS: atom_id res chain seq x y z
N MET A 1 -8.55 21.91 -10.42
CA MET A 1 -8.65 21.52 -10.00
C MET A 1 -8.30 21.05 -9.77
N SER A 2 -8.36 21.22 -9.74
CA SER A 2 -8.34 20.88 -9.26
C SER A 2 -8.14 20.45 -9.10
N ARG A 3 -8.30 20.68 -9.24
CA ARG A 3 -8.35 20.29 -8.79
C ARG A 3 -8.41 19.75 -8.41
N MET A 4 -8.32 19.55 -8.69
CA MET A 4 -8.47 18.97 -7.96
C MET A 4 -8.78 19.23 -7.23
N ASN A 5 -8.97 19.44 -7.32
CA ASN A 5 -9.25 19.62 -6.45
C ASN A 5 -8.93 20.11 -5.27
N GLU A 6 -9.39 21.04 -5.48
CA GLU A 6 -8.98 21.63 -4.35
C GLU A 6 -9.65 21.08 -3.16
N GLY A 7 -9.04 21.02 -1.97
CA GLY A 7 -9.59 20.31 -0.84
C GLY A 7 -9.60 18.81 -1.01
N THR A 8 -9.22 18.31 -2.17
CA THR A 8 -9.19 16.88 -2.41
C THR A 8 -7.85 16.33 -2.03
N THR A 9 -7.83 15.37 -1.13
CA THR A 9 -6.62 14.75 -0.66
C THR A 9 -6.72 13.25 -0.85
N ALA A 10 -5.71 12.64 -1.43
CA ALA A 10 -5.66 11.20 -1.54
C ALA A 10 -5.21 10.62 -0.21
N ARG A 11 -5.96 9.66 0.29
CA ARG A 11 -5.74 9.06 1.59
C ARG A 11 -5.04 7.73 1.41
N ILE A 12 -3.91 7.56 2.08
CA ILE A 12 -3.01 6.45 1.84
C ILE A 12 -2.79 5.64 3.09
N LEU A 13 -2.91 4.32 2.97
CA LEU A 13 -2.56 3.38 4.03
C LEU A 13 -1.23 2.73 3.67
N LEU A 14 -0.28 2.77 4.60
CA LEU A 14 1.02 2.14 4.39
C LEU A 14 1.07 0.80 5.12
N VAL A 15 1.48 -0.24 4.40
CA VAL A 15 1.56 -1.58 4.97
C VAL A 15 2.96 -2.13 4.71
N ASP A 16 3.78 -2.19 5.75
CA ASP A 16 5.17 -2.62 5.63
C ASP A 16 5.63 -2.98 7.04
N ASP A 17 6.28 -4.12 7.20
CA ASP A 17 6.72 -4.55 8.52
C ASP A 17 8.04 -3.93 8.94
N HIS A 18 8.61 -3.04 8.12
CA HIS A 18 9.86 -2.35 8.46
C HIS A 18 9.54 -0.93 8.93
N PRO A 19 9.63 -0.66 10.23
CA PRO A 19 9.22 0.66 10.74
C PRO A 19 9.97 1.82 10.11
N MET A 20 11.27 1.65 9.84
CA MET A 20 12.03 2.76 9.25
C MET A 20 11.61 3.03 7.82
N MET A 21 11.30 1.98 7.06
CA MET A 21 10.82 2.17 5.70
C MET A 21 9.46 2.88 5.71
N ARG A 22 8.56 2.46 6.61
CA ARG A 22 7.26 3.10 6.73
C ARG A 22 7.42 4.58 7.04
N ARG A 23 8.33 4.88 7.97
CA ARG A 23 8.54 6.28 8.37
C ARG A 23 9.08 7.10 7.22
N GLY A 24 10.03 6.54 6.48
CA GLY A 24 10.57 7.25 5.33
C GLY A 24 9.52 7.51 4.27
N LEU A 25 8.70 6.50 3.99
CA LEU A 25 7.62 6.67 3.02
C LEU A 25 6.62 7.72 3.49
N ARG A 26 6.26 7.66 4.76
CA ARG A 26 5.32 8.63 5.31
C ARG A 26 5.86 10.03 5.16
N ASP A 27 7.13 10.23 5.53
CA ASP A 27 7.74 11.55 5.45
C ASP A 27 7.74 12.08 4.01
N LEU A 28 8.07 11.20 3.06
CA LEU A 28 8.06 11.59 1.66
C LEU A 28 6.67 11.95 1.17
N LEU A 29 5.70 11.11 1.50
CA LEU A 29 4.34 11.34 1.00
C LEU A 29 3.74 12.60 1.59
N GLU A 30 4.06 12.88 2.84
CA GLU A 30 3.48 14.05 3.50
C GLU A 30 4.13 15.35 3.07
N LEU A 31 5.18 15.29 2.27
CA LEU A 31 5.69 16.51 1.64
C LEU A 31 4.71 17.05 0.60
N GLU A 32 3.85 16.19 0.08
CA GLU A 32 2.87 16.61 -0.91
C GLU A 32 1.58 17.02 -0.22
N SER A 33 1.11 18.20 -0.52
CA SER A 33 -0.07 18.73 0.18
C SER A 33 -1.35 17.99 -0.20
N ASP A 34 -1.35 17.27 -1.31
CA ASP A 34 -2.52 16.54 -1.75
C ASP A 34 -2.47 15.04 -1.39
N LEU A 35 -1.56 14.65 -0.52
CA LEU A 35 -1.47 13.27 -0.04
C LEU A 35 -1.53 13.26 1.48
N GLU A 36 -2.22 12.27 2.02
CA GLU A 36 -2.34 12.15 3.47
C GLU A 36 -2.20 10.68 3.84
N VAL A 37 -1.29 10.37 4.77
CA VAL A 37 -1.16 9.01 5.29
C VAL A 37 -2.16 8.86 6.42
N VAL A 38 -3.15 8.01 6.22
CA VAL A 38 -4.23 7.86 7.20
C VAL A 38 -4.02 6.71 8.16
N GLY A 39 -3.00 5.89 7.91
CA GLY A 39 -2.68 4.81 8.83
C GLY A 39 -1.46 4.05 8.39
N GLU A 40 -0.93 3.25 9.31
CA GLU A 40 0.22 2.41 9.05
C GLU A 40 -0.03 1.05 9.69
N ALA A 41 0.32 0.00 9.00
CA ALA A 41 0.19 -1.35 9.53
C ALA A 41 1.48 -2.11 9.28
N GLY A 42 1.85 -2.95 10.22
CA GLY A 42 3.06 -3.76 10.10
C GLY A 42 2.79 -5.21 9.72
N ASN A 43 1.53 -5.57 9.51
CA ASN A 43 1.16 -6.92 9.09
C ASN A 43 -0.17 -6.86 8.36
N GLY A 44 -0.50 -7.98 7.70
CA GLY A 44 -1.67 -8.00 6.83
C GLY A 44 -2.99 -7.92 7.57
N GLU A 45 -3.08 -8.55 8.73
CA GLU A 45 -4.34 -8.55 9.47
C GLU A 45 -4.69 -7.16 9.97
N ASP A 46 -3.69 -6.46 10.51
CA ASP A 46 -3.91 -5.08 10.93
C ASP A 46 -4.25 -4.20 9.74
N ALA A 47 -3.62 -4.48 8.59
CA ALA A 47 -3.88 -3.71 7.39
C ALA A 47 -5.34 -3.83 6.95
N ILE A 48 -5.89 -5.04 6.98
CA ILE A 48 -7.28 -5.25 6.60
C ILE A 48 -8.19 -4.46 7.53
N HIS A 49 -7.93 -4.55 8.82
CA HIS A 49 -8.73 -3.87 9.82
C HIS A 49 -8.69 -2.36 9.63
N LEU A 50 -7.48 -1.82 9.43
CA LEU A 50 -7.33 -0.38 9.23
C LEU A 50 -7.95 0.08 7.92
N ALA A 51 -7.86 -0.74 6.87
CA ALA A 51 -8.48 -0.38 5.59
C ALA A 51 -9.99 -0.27 5.74
N GLN A 52 -10.58 -1.15 6.53
CA GLN A 52 -12.02 -1.11 6.76
C GLN A 52 -12.41 0.13 7.57
N GLN A 53 -11.57 0.54 8.50
CA GLN A 53 -11.87 1.69 9.34
C GLN A 53 -11.61 3.01 8.64
N THR A 54 -10.54 3.11 7.87
CA THR A 54 -10.12 4.38 7.29
C THR A 54 -10.60 4.61 5.87
N GLU A 55 -10.96 3.54 5.17
CA GLU A 55 -11.40 3.61 3.78
C GLU A 55 -10.45 4.44 2.93
N PRO A 56 -9.19 3.99 2.82
CA PRO A 56 -8.21 4.76 2.08
C PRO A 56 -8.46 4.73 0.58
N ASP A 57 -7.87 5.67 -0.12
CA ASP A 57 -7.94 5.67 -1.58
C ASP A 57 -6.88 4.76 -2.18
N LEU A 58 -5.74 4.65 -1.50
CA LEU A 58 -4.59 3.88 -1.99
C LEU A 58 -3.95 3.14 -0.84
N ILE A 59 -3.57 1.91 -1.09
CA ILE A 59 -2.82 1.10 -0.13
C ILE A 59 -1.48 0.74 -0.76
N LEU A 60 -0.39 1.13 -0.11
CA LEU A 60 0.94 0.67 -0.51
C LEU A 60 1.26 -0.55 0.33
N MET A 61 1.41 -1.67 -0.33
CA MET A 61 1.48 -2.98 0.32
C MET A 61 2.82 -3.63 0.09
N ASP A 62 3.52 -3.97 1.16
CA ASP A 62 4.73 -4.76 1.04
C ASP A 62 4.35 -6.21 0.74
N LEU A 63 5.10 -6.84 -0.14
CA LEU A 63 4.85 -8.22 -0.49
C LEU A 63 5.22 -9.17 0.65
N ASN A 64 6.37 -8.95 1.27
CA ASN A 64 6.92 -9.85 2.27
C ASN A 64 6.68 -9.34 3.67
N MET A 65 5.80 -10.00 4.40
CA MET A 65 5.48 -9.63 5.76
C MET A 65 5.29 -10.89 6.60
N PRO A 66 5.48 -10.79 7.92
CA PRO A 66 5.20 -11.95 8.76
C PRO A 66 3.70 -12.23 8.81
N GLY A 67 3.36 -13.48 9.03
CA GLY A 67 1.97 -13.90 9.00
C GLY A 67 1.50 -14.03 7.57
N ILE A 68 0.38 -13.42 7.24
CA ILE A 68 -0.07 -13.43 5.85
C ILE A 68 0.74 -12.40 5.08
N ASP A 69 1.16 -12.78 3.89
CA ASP A 69 1.99 -11.87 3.07
C ASP A 69 1.11 -10.89 2.32
N GLY A 70 1.75 -10.06 1.50
CA GLY A 70 1.03 -9.03 0.77
C GLY A 70 0.03 -9.58 -0.24
N LEU A 71 0.36 -10.72 -0.85
CA LEU A 71 -0.55 -11.33 -1.82
C LEU A 71 -1.83 -11.81 -1.15
N GLU A 72 -1.67 -12.52 -0.05
CA GLU A 72 -2.83 -13.03 0.68
C GLU A 72 -3.64 -11.88 1.29
N THR A 73 -2.94 -10.86 1.79
CA THR A 73 -3.61 -9.70 2.34
C THR A 73 -4.46 -9.01 1.28
N THR A 74 -3.91 -8.86 0.08
CA THR A 74 -4.64 -8.24 -1.03
C THR A 74 -5.87 -9.05 -1.38
N ARG A 75 -5.72 -10.38 -1.46
CA ARG A 75 -6.84 -11.24 -1.77
C ARG A 75 -7.95 -11.09 -0.73
N ARG A 76 -7.58 -11.08 0.54
CA ARG A 76 -8.56 -10.95 1.62
C ARG A 76 -9.23 -9.58 1.61
N MET A 77 -8.49 -8.55 1.25
CA MET A 77 -9.08 -7.21 1.13
C MET A 77 -10.14 -7.18 0.04
N ARG A 78 -9.85 -7.81 -1.11
CA ARG A 78 -10.83 -7.86 -2.18
C ARG A 78 -12.04 -8.70 -1.80
N ASP A 79 -11.82 -9.79 -1.06
CA ASP A 79 -12.95 -10.59 -0.56
C ASP A 79 -13.82 -9.80 0.41
N ALA A 80 -13.24 -8.84 1.10
CA ALA A 80 -13.97 -8.00 2.04
C ALA A 80 -14.53 -6.74 1.38
N ASP A 81 -14.48 -6.68 0.07
CA ASP A 81 -15.02 -5.56 -0.71
C ASP A 81 -14.35 -4.22 -0.41
N ILE A 82 -13.06 -4.27 -0.11
CA ILE A 82 -12.29 -3.05 0.04
C ILE A 82 -11.93 -2.54 -1.35
N ASP A 83 -12.37 -1.33 -1.65
CA ASP A 83 -12.25 -0.76 -2.99
C ASP A 83 -10.97 0.00 -3.25
N ALA A 84 -10.15 0.23 -2.25
CA ALA A 84 -8.94 1.02 -2.42
C ALA A 84 -8.07 0.45 -3.54
N ARG A 85 -7.33 1.31 -4.20
CA ARG A 85 -6.30 0.83 -5.11
C ARG A 85 -5.17 0.24 -4.29
N ILE A 86 -4.69 -0.91 -4.70
CA ILE A 86 -3.62 -1.60 -3.98
C ILE A 86 -2.43 -1.71 -4.89
N VAL A 87 -1.31 -1.12 -4.45
CA VAL A 87 -0.05 -1.16 -5.19
C VAL A 87 0.97 -1.88 -4.35
N MET A 88 1.53 -2.96 -4.89
CA MET A 88 2.60 -3.67 -4.20
C MET A 88 3.87 -2.83 -4.27
N PHE A 89 4.58 -2.75 -3.16
CA PHE A 89 5.78 -1.94 -3.08
C PHE A 89 6.84 -2.79 -2.37
N THR A 90 7.72 -3.41 -3.13
CA THR A 90 8.58 -4.45 -2.60
C THR A 90 9.91 -4.50 -3.32
N VAL A 91 10.87 -5.23 -2.75
CA VAL A 91 12.17 -5.42 -3.40
C VAL A 91 12.18 -6.58 -4.38
N SER A 92 11.11 -7.38 -4.41
CA SER A 92 11.07 -8.55 -5.30
C SER A 92 10.76 -8.12 -6.72
N ASP A 93 11.62 -8.53 -7.66
CA ASP A 93 11.39 -8.20 -9.07
C ASP A 93 11.05 -9.45 -9.88
N GLU A 94 10.63 -10.53 -9.25
CA GLU A 94 10.29 -11.74 -9.98
C GLU A 94 8.97 -11.56 -10.71
N GLN A 95 8.97 -11.90 -11.98
CA GLN A 95 7.75 -11.79 -12.79
C GLN A 95 6.60 -12.58 -12.22
N SER A 96 6.88 -13.74 -11.64
CA SER A 96 5.81 -14.55 -11.08
C SER A 96 5.10 -13.82 -9.95
N HIS A 97 5.83 -13.04 -9.15
CA HIS A 97 5.21 -12.27 -8.08
C HIS A 97 4.36 -11.15 -8.62
N VAL A 98 4.80 -10.52 -9.71
CA VAL A 98 4.01 -9.46 -10.34
C VAL A 98 2.68 -10.03 -10.83
N LEU A 99 2.74 -11.16 -11.53
CA LEU A 99 1.52 -11.76 -12.06
C LEU A 99 0.59 -12.22 -10.96
N GLU A 100 1.15 -12.80 -9.91
CA GLU A 100 0.33 -13.23 -8.79
C GLU A 100 -0.33 -12.07 -8.07
N ALA A 101 0.39 -10.97 -7.92
CA ALA A 101 -0.18 -9.79 -7.28
C ALA A 101 -1.39 -9.29 -8.05
N LEU A 102 -1.25 -9.21 -9.37
CA LEU A 102 -2.35 -8.73 -10.20
C LEU A 102 -3.52 -9.70 -10.16
N ARG A 103 -3.25 -11.00 -10.16
CA ARG A 103 -4.31 -12.01 -10.09
C ARG A 103 -5.05 -11.96 -8.78
N ASN A 104 -4.39 -11.55 -7.70
CA ASN A 104 -5.03 -11.45 -6.40
C ASN A 104 -5.69 -10.11 -6.16
N GLY A 105 -5.69 -9.24 -7.17
CA GLY A 105 -6.46 -8.02 -7.11
C GLY A 105 -5.66 -6.74 -6.90
N ALA A 106 -4.33 -6.80 -6.99
CA ALA A 106 -3.52 -5.59 -6.92
C ALA A 106 -3.69 -4.79 -8.20
N ASP A 107 -3.61 -3.49 -8.08
CA ASP A 107 -3.74 -2.58 -9.21
C ASP A 107 -2.39 -2.19 -9.80
N GLY A 108 -1.30 -2.42 -9.08
CA GLY A 108 0.01 -2.06 -9.56
C GLY A 108 1.10 -2.70 -8.74
N TYR A 109 2.33 -2.47 -9.17
CA TYR A 109 3.48 -3.12 -8.57
C TYR A 109 4.68 -2.21 -8.75
N LEU A 110 5.27 -1.77 -7.65
CA LEU A 110 6.45 -0.91 -7.67
C LEU A 110 7.59 -1.60 -6.96
N LEU A 111 8.78 -1.44 -7.49
CA LEU A 111 9.97 -1.98 -6.86
C LEU A 111 10.60 -0.95 -5.95
N LYS A 112 11.02 -1.40 -4.79
CA LYS A 112 11.86 -0.59 -3.91
C LYS A 112 13.26 -0.66 -4.48
N ASP A 113 13.71 0.43 -5.08
CA ASP A 113 15.03 0.45 -5.69
C ASP A 113 16.06 0.80 -4.64
N MET A 114 16.75 -0.22 -4.18
CA MET A 114 17.74 -0.02 -3.13
C MET A 114 19.10 0.32 -3.68
N ASP A 115 19.24 0.33 -4.98
CA ASP A 115 20.50 0.63 -5.60
C ASP A 115 20.56 2.02 -6.10
N ALA A 116 19.79 2.86 -5.56
CA ALA A 116 19.77 4.21 -6.04
C ALA A 116 21.15 4.70 -6.18
N GLU A 117 21.74 4.90 -7.13
CA GLU A 117 23.03 5.34 -7.27
C GLU A 117 23.14 6.68 -7.60
#